data_adfca1ca7861f83a35fd5c3e45771c37
#
_entry.id   adfca1ca7861f83a35fd5c3e45771c37
#
_cell.length_a   1.000
_cell.length_b   1.000
_cell.length_c   1.000
_cell.angle_alpha   90.00
_cell.angle_beta   90.00
_cell.angle_gamma   90.00
#
_symmetry.space_group_name_H-M   'P 1'
#
loop_
_entity.id
_entity.type
_entity.pdbx_description
1 polymer ?
#
loop_
_entity_poly.entity_id
_entity_poly.type
_entity_poly.pdbx_seq_one_letter_code
_entity_poly.pdbx_strand_id
1 'polypeptide(L)'
;MSNGIVIIGSGFAARQLVKNIRKQDATIPLTLIAADSMDEYNKPDLSHVISQRQRADDLTRQTAGEFAEQFNLHLFPQTWVTDIDAEARVVKSQNNQWQYDKLVLATGASAFVPPVPGRELMLTLNSQQEYRACETQLRDARRVLIVGGGLIGSELAMDFCRAGKAVTLIDNAASILASLMPPEVSSRLQHRLTEMGVHLLLKSQL
;
A
#
# COMPACT_ATOMS: atom_id res chain seq x y z
N MET A 1 -8.97 7.26 -34.81
CA MET A 1 -8.64 8.01 -33.58
C MET A 1 -7.77 7.10 -32.72
N SER A 2 -6.79 7.62 -32.00
CA SER A 2 -5.98 6.83 -31.07
C SER A 2 -6.83 6.43 -29.88
N ASN A 3 -6.76 5.15 -29.45
CA ASN A 3 -7.36 4.68 -28.20
C ASN A 3 -6.52 5.07 -26.98
N GLY A 4 -5.31 5.59 -27.21
CA GLY A 4 -4.44 6.09 -26.18
C GLY A 4 -3.81 5.01 -25.30
N ILE A 5 -3.46 5.42 -24.08
CA ILE A 5 -2.81 4.54 -23.10
C ILE A 5 -3.80 4.25 -21.96
N VAL A 6 -4.02 2.96 -21.70
CA VAL A 6 -4.75 2.50 -20.50
C VAL A 6 -3.74 2.09 -19.44
N ILE A 7 -3.93 2.58 -18.22
CA ILE A 7 -3.09 2.27 -17.05
C ILE A 7 -3.98 1.62 -16.00
N ILE A 8 -3.65 0.39 -15.59
CA ILE A 8 -4.35 -0.30 -14.50
C ILE A 8 -3.57 -0.07 -13.21
N GLY A 9 -4.17 0.65 -12.28
CA GLY A 9 -3.60 1.06 -11.00
C GLY A 9 -3.57 2.57 -10.82
N SER A 10 -3.53 3.01 -9.56
CA SER A 10 -3.61 4.42 -9.14
C SER A 10 -2.42 4.88 -8.29
N GLY A 11 -1.55 3.94 -7.92
CA GLY A 11 -0.45 4.19 -7.00
C GLY A 11 0.69 5.04 -7.57
N PHE A 12 1.78 5.12 -6.82
CA PHE A 12 2.94 5.96 -7.14
C PHE A 12 3.45 5.76 -8.59
N ALA A 13 3.59 4.50 -9.05
CA ALA A 13 4.10 4.21 -10.39
C ALA A 13 3.18 4.75 -11.49
N ALA A 14 1.86 4.54 -11.37
CA ALA A 14 0.88 5.06 -12.31
C ALA A 14 0.91 6.59 -12.39
N ARG A 15 0.93 7.26 -11.24
CA ARG A 15 0.96 8.72 -11.15
C ARG A 15 2.24 9.32 -11.71
N GLN A 16 3.39 8.73 -11.40
CA GLN A 16 4.67 9.19 -11.99
C GLN A 16 4.69 9.02 -13.51
N LEU A 17 4.14 7.90 -14.01
CA LEU A 17 4.01 7.68 -15.43
C LEU A 17 3.16 8.76 -16.11
N VAL A 18 1.97 9.04 -15.57
CA VAL A 18 1.08 10.11 -16.07
C VAL A 18 1.81 11.45 -16.11
N LYS A 19 2.44 11.85 -14.99
CA LYS A 19 3.20 13.10 -14.89
C LYS A 19 4.30 13.19 -15.97
N ASN A 20 4.99 12.08 -16.24
CA ASN A 20 6.04 12.05 -17.26
C ASN A 20 5.50 12.01 -18.70
N ILE A 21 4.41 11.28 -18.95
CA ILE A 21 3.76 11.32 -20.27
C ILE A 21 3.31 12.74 -20.60
N ARG A 22 2.64 13.42 -19.67
CA ARG A 22 2.13 14.78 -19.89
C ARG A 22 3.22 15.83 -20.12
N LYS A 23 4.45 15.60 -19.64
CA LYS A 23 5.62 16.44 -19.99
C LYS A 23 6.05 16.28 -21.45
N GLN A 24 5.78 15.13 -22.05
CA GLN A 24 6.19 14.81 -23.43
C GLN A 24 5.05 14.98 -24.41
N ASP A 25 3.83 14.66 -24.02
CA ASP A 25 2.63 14.74 -24.84
C ASP A 25 1.43 15.16 -23.97
N ALA A 26 0.95 16.39 -24.22
CA ALA A 26 -0.19 16.95 -23.50
C ALA A 26 -1.54 16.40 -23.98
N THR A 27 -1.59 15.75 -25.14
CA THR A 27 -2.83 15.45 -25.87
C THR A 27 -3.20 13.99 -25.96
N ILE A 28 -2.23 13.07 -25.84
CA ILE A 28 -2.51 11.62 -25.92
C ILE A 28 -3.60 11.22 -24.91
N PRO A 29 -4.66 10.47 -25.34
CA PRO A 29 -5.67 10.02 -24.41
C PRO A 29 -5.06 9.12 -23.32
N LEU A 30 -5.34 9.43 -22.05
CA LEU A 30 -4.92 8.63 -20.91
C LEU A 30 -6.13 8.19 -20.09
N THR A 31 -6.23 6.90 -19.86
CA THR A 31 -7.28 6.29 -19.03
C THR A 31 -6.64 5.53 -17.88
N LEU A 32 -7.07 5.83 -16.66
CA LEU A 32 -6.68 5.10 -15.45
C LEU A 32 -7.87 4.31 -14.92
N ILE A 33 -7.63 3.05 -14.59
CA ILE A 33 -8.62 2.13 -14.02
C ILE A 33 -8.04 1.56 -12.73
N ALA A 34 -8.73 1.68 -11.60
CA ALA A 34 -8.29 1.08 -10.35
C ALA A 34 -9.44 0.70 -9.43
N ALA A 35 -9.21 -0.31 -8.60
CA ALA A 35 -10.18 -0.83 -7.65
C ALA A 35 -10.38 0.09 -6.43
N ASP A 36 -9.46 1.02 -6.17
CA ASP A 36 -9.52 1.98 -5.07
C ASP A 36 -10.18 3.32 -5.46
N SER A 37 -10.19 4.29 -4.54
CA SER A 37 -10.73 5.64 -4.76
C SER A 37 -9.89 6.47 -5.72
N MET A 38 -8.69 6.07 -6.02
CA MET A 38 -7.68 6.82 -6.77
C MET A 38 -7.22 8.13 -6.12
N ASP A 39 -7.52 8.38 -4.86
CA ASP A 39 -6.98 9.53 -4.15
C ASP A 39 -5.46 9.36 -3.93
N GLU A 40 -4.73 10.46 -4.05
CA GLU A 40 -3.29 10.45 -3.83
C GLU A 40 -2.98 10.53 -2.34
N TYR A 41 -2.21 9.59 -1.85
CA TYR A 41 -1.58 9.63 -0.54
C TYR A 41 -0.16 9.08 -0.62
N ASN A 42 0.66 9.39 0.37
CA ASN A 42 2.00 8.83 0.47
C ASN A 42 1.93 7.52 1.26
N LYS A 43 2.09 6.39 0.57
CA LYS A 43 1.97 5.05 1.18
C LYS A 43 2.89 4.83 2.40
N PRO A 44 4.14 5.31 2.46
CA PRO A 44 4.98 5.26 3.65
C PRO A 44 4.38 5.90 4.90
N ASP A 45 3.51 6.90 4.75
CA ASP A 45 2.88 7.57 5.90
C ASP A 45 1.99 6.61 6.72
N LEU A 46 1.54 5.49 6.12
CA LEU A 46 0.77 4.45 6.82
C LEU A 46 1.52 3.84 8.02
N SER A 47 2.84 3.86 8.03
CA SER A 47 3.63 3.36 9.17
C SER A 47 3.78 4.35 10.33
N HIS A 48 3.10 5.51 10.26
CA HIS A 48 3.18 6.56 11.28
C HIS A 48 1.82 7.06 11.77
N VAL A 49 0.73 6.53 11.24
CA VAL A 49 -0.64 7.03 11.46
C VAL A 49 -1.12 6.94 12.90
N ILE A 50 -0.67 5.92 13.64
CA ILE A 50 -1.18 5.67 14.99
C ILE A 50 -0.58 6.64 16.00
N SER A 51 0.74 6.82 16.03
CA SER A 51 1.39 7.77 16.94
C SER A 51 1.06 9.23 16.60
N GLN A 52 0.84 9.52 15.32
CA GLN A 52 0.44 10.86 14.86
C GLN A 52 -1.07 11.09 14.98
N ARG A 53 -1.86 10.08 15.39
CA ARG A 53 -3.32 10.15 15.53
C ARG A 53 -4.02 10.61 14.25
N GLN A 54 -3.45 10.28 13.08
CA GLN A 54 -4.03 10.61 11.79
C GLN A 54 -5.19 9.66 11.48
N ARG A 55 -6.24 10.19 10.89
CA ARG A 55 -7.33 9.40 10.31
C ARG A 55 -6.94 8.98 8.89
N ALA A 56 -7.62 7.97 8.37
CA ALA A 56 -7.38 7.52 7.02
C ALA A 56 -7.59 8.65 5.99
N ASP A 57 -8.59 9.50 6.20
CA ASP A 57 -8.89 10.61 5.29
C ASP A 57 -7.84 11.73 5.34
N ASP A 58 -7.17 11.92 6.48
CA ASP A 58 -6.11 12.93 6.65
C ASP A 58 -4.88 12.64 5.77
N LEU A 59 -4.74 11.41 5.28
CA LEU A 59 -3.63 11.01 4.41
C LEU A 59 -3.80 11.51 2.97
N THR A 60 -5.02 11.85 2.55
CA THR A 60 -5.29 12.28 1.17
C THR A 60 -4.65 13.63 0.90
N ARG A 61 -3.77 13.65 -0.10
CA ARG A 61 -3.03 14.85 -0.55
C ARG A 61 -3.67 15.53 -1.74
N GLN A 62 -4.27 14.73 -2.63
CA GLN A 62 -4.97 15.18 -3.82
C GLN A 62 -6.09 14.18 -4.14
N THR A 63 -7.27 14.67 -4.42
CA THR A 63 -8.40 13.83 -4.83
C THR A 63 -8.19 13.31 -6.26
N ALA A 64 -8.86 12.20 -6.58
CA ALA A 64 -8.87 11.65 -7.92
C ALA A 64 -9.36 12.68 -8.96
N GLY A 65 -10.39 13.45 -8.63
CA GLY A 65 -10.96 14.49 -9.50
C GLY A 65 -9.95 15.59 -9.81
N GLU A 66 -9.28 16.14 -8.80
CA GLU A 66 -8.24 17.17 -8.98
C GLU A 66 -7.08 16.66 -9.85
N PHE A 67 -6.67 15.38 -9.65
CA PHE A 67 -5.64 14.76 -10.48
C PHE A 67 -6.08 14.60 -11.94
N ALA A 68 -7.33 14.16 -12.15
CA ALA A 68 -7.89 14.03 -13.49
C ALA A 68 -7.95 15.36 -14.24
N GLU A 69 -8.41 16.39 -13.57
CA GLU A 69 -8.50 17.74 -14.13
C GLU A 69 -7.10 18.29 -14.46
N GLN A 70 -6.16 18.17 -13.51
CA GLN A 70 -4.79 18.68 -13.68
C GLN A 70 -4.06 18.02 -14.85
N PHE A 71 -4.29 16.74 -15.10
CA PHE A 71 -3.57 15.98 -16.12
C PHE A 71 -4.44 15.54 -17.30
N ASN A 72 -5.66 16.03 -17.43
CA ASN A 72 -6.61 15.69 -18.49
C ASN A 72 -6.73 14.17 -18.67
N LEU A 73 -7.27 13.48 -17.64
CA LEU A 73 -7.38 12.04 -17.60
C LEU A 73 -8.83 11.57 -17.58
N HIS A 74 -9.06 10.39 -18.16
CA HIS A 74 -10.27 9.62 -17.93
C HIS A 74 -10.03 8.66 -16.75
N LEU A 75 -10.79 8.81 -15.66
CA LEU A 75 -10.66 7.96 -14.47
C LEU A 75 -11.84 7.03 -14.31
N PHE A 76 -11.53 5.79 -13.92
CA PHE A 76 -12.49 4.77 -13.52
C PHE A 76 -12.11 4.24 -12.14
N PRO A 77 -12.41 5.00 -11.07
CA PRO A 77 -12.19 4.53 -9.69
C PRO A 77 -13.17 3.41 -9.34
N GLN A 78 -12.87 2.69 -8.26
CA GLN A 78 -13.67 1.59 -7.72
C GLN A 78 -14.06 0.56 -8.81
N THR A 79 -13.17 0.38 -9.78
CA THR A 79 -13.39 -0.48 -10.93
C THR A 79 -12.37 -1.62 -10.93
N TRP A 80 -12.88 -2.83 -10.72
CA TRP A 80 -12.07 -4.05 -10.75
C TRP A 80 -11.95 -4.57 -12.19
N VAL A 81 -10.72 -4.64 -12.70
CA VAL A 81 -10.43 -5.27 -14.01
C VAL A 81 -10.51 -6.79 -13.85
N THR A 82 -11.33 -7.42 -14.69
CA THR A 82 -11.59 -8.85 -14.63
C THR A 82 -10.89 -9.64 -15.72
N ASP A 83 -10.58 -8.99 -16.86
CA ASP A 83 -9.98 -9.66 -18.01
C ASP A 83 -9.18 -8.66 -18.87
N ILE A 84 -8.17 -9.19 -19.55
CA ILE A 84 -7.36 -8.45 -20.53
C ILE A 84 -7.21 -9.33 -21.77
N ASP A 85 -7.83 -8.90 -22.87
CA ASP A 85 -7.65 -9.49 -24.18
C ASP A 85 -6.51 -8.76 -24.90
N ALA A 86 -5.34 -9.39 -24.91
CA ALA A 86 -4.14 -8.80 -25.49
C ALA A 86 -4.17 -8.77 -27.02
N GLU A 87 -4.87 -9.71 -27.67
CA GLU A 87 -5.00 -9.78 -29.13
C GLU A 87 -5.94 -8.70 -29.63
N ALA A 88 -7.13 -8.60 -29.02
CA ALA A 88 -8.09 -7.54 -29.31
C ALA A 88 -7.72 -6.18 -28.74
N ARG A 89 -6.71 -6.09 -27.86
CA ARG A 89 -6.30 -4.91 -27.12
C ARG A 89 -7.42 -4.26 -26.32
N VAL A 90 -8.11 -5.09 -25.54
CA VAL A 90 -9.26 -4.67 -24.71
C VAL A 90 -9.02 -5.04 -23.25
N VAL A 91 -9.25 -4.09 -22.35
CA VAL A 91 -9.38 -4.32 -20.91
C VAL A 91 -10.86 -4.39 -20.58
N LYS A 92 -11.26 -5.34 -19.71
CA LYS A 92 -12.66 -5.53 -19.32
C LYS A 92 -12.84 -5.45 -17.80
N SER A 93 -13.96 -4.91 -17.40
CA SER A 93 -14.52 -5.04 -16.06
C SER A 93 -15.91 -5.66 -16.15
N GLN A 94 -16.58 -5.80 -15.01
CA GLN A 94 -17.93 -6.36 -15.00
C GLN A 94 -18.92 -5.60 -15.92
N ASN A 95 -18.78 -4.27 -16.02
CA ASN A 95 -19.75 -3.42 -16.71
C ASN A 95 -19.19 -2.61 -17.88
N ASN A 96 -17.87 -2.58 -18.03
CA ASN A 96 -17.21 -1.71 -19.02
C ASN A 96 -16.09 -2.45 -19.75
N GLN A 97 -15.75 -1.91 -20.92
CA GLN A 97 -14.57 -2.32 -21.68
C GLN A 97 -13.85 -1.10 -22.28
N TRP A 98 -12.54 -1.18 -22.37
CA TRP A 98 -11.68 -0.10 -22.89
C TRP A 98 -10.72 -0.66 -23.91
N GLN A 99 -10.73 -0.12 -25.12
CA GLN A 99 -9.69 -0.38 -26.10
C GLN A 99 -8.45 0.46 -25.79
N TYR A 100 -7.29 -0.06 -26.12
CA TYR A 100 -6.02 0.63 -25.90
C TYR A 100 -5.05 0.45 -27.05
N ASP A 101 -4.20 1.44 -27.28
CA ASP A 101 -3.02 1.31 -28.13
C ASP A 101 -1.84 0.77 -27.32
N LYS A 102 -1.73 1.19 -26.07
CA LYS A 102 -0.75 0.68 -25.09
C LYS A 102 -1.41 0.43 -23.74
N LEU A 103 -1.03 -0.67 -23.10
CA LEU A 103 -1.49 -1.03 -21.78
C LEU A 103 -0.32 -1.03 -20.80
N VAL A 104 -0.54 -0.44 -19.62
CA VAL A 104 0.42 -0.44 -18.51
C VAL A 104 -0.22 -1.07 -17.28
N LEU A 105 0.47 -2.04 -16.69
CA LEU A 105 0.09 -2.66 -15.43
C LEU A 105 0.89 -2.03 -14.30
N ALA A 106 0.22 -1.26 -13.46
CA ALA A 106 0.78 -0.59 -12.29
C ALA A 106 -0.01 -0.95 -11.02
N THR A 107 -0.38 -2.23 -10.90
CA THR A 107 -1.32 -2.78 -9.92
C THR A 107 -0.76 -2.86 -8.50
N GLY A 108 0.54 -2.61 -8.32
CA GLY A 108 1.19 -2.70 -7.01
C GLY A 108 1.35 -4.14 -6.52
N ALA A 109 1.35 -4.31 -5.20
CA ALA A 109 1.47 -5.60 -4.53
C ALA A 109 0.47 -5.70 -3.37
N SER A 110 -0.01 -6.90 -3.11
CA SER A 110 -0.81 -7.24 -1.94
C SER A 110 0.09 -7.64 -0.77
N ALA A 111 -0.37 -7.40 0.46
CA ALA A 111 0.30 -7.92 1.63
C ALA A 111 0.20 -9.46 1.67
N PHE A 112 1.31 -10.11 1.99
CA PHE A 112 1.31 -11.53 2.25
C PHE A 112 0.72 -11.80 3.65
N VAL A 113 -0.33 -12.60 3.70
CA VAL A 113 -0.92 -13.09 4.96
C VAL A 113 -0.60 -14.57 5.08
N PRO A 114 0.15 -15.00 6.11
CA PRO A 114 0.57 -16.39 6.25
C PRO A 114 -0.64 -17.34 6.36
N PRO A 115 -0.55 -18.56 5.80
CA PRO A 115 -1.67 -19.51 5.79
C PRO A 115 -1.75 -20.27 7.13
N VAL A 116 -2.05 -19.56 8.20
CA VAL A 116 -2.21 -20.12 9.56
C VAL A 116 -3.66 -20.04 10.01
N PRO A 117 -4.11 -20.89 10.97
CA PRO A 117 -5.43 -20.75 11.57
C PRO A 117 -5.61 -19.35 12.19
N GLY A 118 -6.78 -18.73 11.95
CA GLY A 118 -7.05 -17.37 12.41
C GLY A 118 -6.53 -16.25 11.48
N ARG A 119 -5.95 -16.59 10.30
CA ARG A 119 -5.47 -15.60 9.34
C ARG A 119 -6.53 -14.59 8.90
N GLU A 120 -7.79 -14.98 8.93
CA GLU A 120 -8.93 -14.13 8.60
C GLU A 120 -9.15 -12.98 9.60
N LEU A 121 -8.53 -13.06 10.77
CA LEU A 121 -8.54 -12.02 11.80
C LEU A 121 -7.33 -11.07 11.69
N MET A 122 -6.38 -11.38 10.82
CA MET A 122 -5.19 -10.54 10.62
C MET A 122 -5.56 -9.28 9.84
N LEU A 123 -4.98 -8.18 10.27
CA LEU A 123 -5.11 -6.89 9.61
C LEU A 123 -3.88 -6.61 8.76
N THR A 124 -4.09 -5.99 7.60
CA THR A 124 -3.00 -5.47 6.76
C THR A 124 -3.09 -3.96 6.68
N LEU A 125 -1.94 -3.30 6.54
CA LEU A 125 -1.81 -1.85 6.39
C LEU A 125 -1.06 -1.52 5.10
N ASN A 126 -1.56 -2.04 3.99
CA ASN A 126 -0.91 -1.89 2.69
C ASN A 126 -1.52 -0.76 1.84
N SER A 127 -2.68 -0.24 2.25
CA SER A 127 -3.37 0.86 1.58
C SER A 127 -4.14 1.74 2.57
N GLN A 128 -4.47 2.98 2.14
CA GLN A 128 -5.35 3.87 2.87
C GLN A 128 -6.73 3.24 3.12
N GLN A 129 -7.24 2.47 2.14
CA GLN A 129 -8.51 1.77 2.26
C GLN A 129 -8.47 0.69 3.32
N GLU A 130 -7.38 -0.11 3.38
CA GLU A 130 -7.19 -1.09 4.46
C GLU A 130 -7.12 -0.41 5.82
N TYR A 131 -6.37 0.70 5.93
CA TYR A 131 -6.31 1.47 7.17
C TYR A 131 -7.68 2.00 7.57
N ARG A 132 -8.46 2.58 6.66
CA ARG A 132 -9.84 3.05 6.92
C ARG A 132 -10.72 1.94 7.46
N ALA A 133 -10.61 0.73 6.94
CA ALA A 133 -11.39 -0.42 7.38
C ALA A 133 -11.08 -0.86 8.82
N CYS A 134 -9.85 -0.66 9.30
CA CYS A 134 -9.40 -1.11 10.62
C CYS A 134 -8.98 0.02 11.58
N GLU A 135 -9.13 1.27 11.19
CA GLU A 135 -8.66 2.45 11.95
C GLU A 135 -9.13 2.44 13.40
N THR A 136 -10.42 2.24 13.64
CA THR A 136 -10.99 2.22 14.99
C THR A 136 -10.44 1.05 15.81
N GLN A 137 -10.37 -0.15 15.21
CA GLN A 137 -9.84 -1.34 15.89
C GLN A 137 -8.37 -1.13 16.28
N LEU A 138 -7.56 -0.57 15.38
CA LEU A 138 -6.15 -0.29 15.67
C LEU A 138 -5.98 0.82 16.71
N ARG A 139 -6.82 1.82 16.70
CA ARG A 139 -6.81 2.92 17.69
C ARG A 139 -7.12 2.40 19.08
N ASP A 140 -8.14 1.56 19.22
CA ASP A 140 -8.62 1.07 20.51
C ASP A 140 -7.79 -0.10 21.07
N ALA A 141 -7.04 -0.78 20.22
CA ALA A 141 -6.18 -1.89 20.62
C ALA A 141 -5.12 -1.44 21.65
N ARG A 142 -5.04 -2.15 22.77
CA ARG A 142 -4.01 -1.92 23.80
C ARG A 142 -2.76 -2.77 23.56
N ARG A 143 -2.95 -3.95 22.96
CA ARG A 143 -1.90 -4.92 22.63
C ARG A 143 -1.93 -5.21 21.15
N VAL A 144 -0.77 -5.24 20.53
CA VAL A 144 -0.61 -5.47 19.09
C VAL A 144 0.47 -6.53 18.87
N LEU A 145 0.14 -7.56 18.10
CA LEU A 145 1.11 -8.52 17.57
C LEU A 145 1.36 -8.18 16.12
N ILE A 146 2.63 -7.96 15.78
CA ILE A 146 3.08 -7.69 14.42
C ILE A 146 3.78 -8.93 13.89
N VAL A 147 3.37 -9.41 12.73
CA VAL A 147 3.94 -10.58 12.06
C VAL A 147 4.86 -10.11 10.94
N GLY A 148 6.14 -10.41 11.09
CA GLY A 148 7.20 -10.06 10.16
C GLY A 148 8.08 -8.88 10.63
N GLY A 149 9.36 -9.15 10.82
CA GLY A 149 10.40 -8.20 11.23
C GLY A 149 11.11 -7.52 10.07
N GLY A 150 10.44 -7.34 8.92
CA GLY A 150 10.94 -6.54 7.81
C GLY A 150 10.83 -5.03 8.06
N LEU A 151 11.09 -4.20 7.03
CA LEU A 151 11.02 -2.73 7.13
C LEU A 151 9.69 -2.26 7.70
N ILE A 152 8.59 -2.65 7.06
CA ILE A 152 7.23 -2.20 7.44
C ILE A 152 6.89 -2.66 8.87
N GLY A 153 7.15 -3.93 9.20
CA GLY A 153 6.86 -4.44 10.54
C GLY A 153 7.68 -3.74 11.63
N SER A 154 8.93 -3.42 11.36
CA SER A 154 9.79 -2.66 12.29
C SER A 154 9.30 -1.22 12.47
N GLU A 155 8.90 -0.54 11.40
CA GLU A 155 8.33 0.81 11.45
C GLU A 155 7.01 0.83 12.22
N LEU A 156 6.11 -0.10 11.93
CA LEU A 156 4.83 -0.24 12.64
C LEU A 156 5.06 -0.54 14.13
N ALA A 157 6.04 -1.39 14.48
CA ALA A 157 6.36 -1.67 15.86
C ALA A 157 6.78 -0.41 16.62
N MET A 158 7.58 0.44 15.98
CA MET A 158 7.99 1.74 16.55
C MET A 158 6.79 2.69 16.69
N ASP A 159 5.92 2.76 15.69
CA ASP A 159 4.76 3.65 15.68
C ASP A 159 3.76 3.26 16.76
N PHE A 160 3.37 1.99 16.83
CA PHE A 160 2.45 1.50 17.86
C PHE A 160 3.02 1.66 19.28
N CYS A 161 4.33 1.43 19.45
CA CYS A 161 4.98 1.61 20.74
C CYS A 161 4.98 3.09 21.16
N ARG A 162 5.27 4.03 20.24
CA ARG A 162 5.16 5.47 20.46
C ARG A 162 3.74 5.90 20.82
N ALA A 163 2.74 5.22 20.28
CA ALA A 163 1.34 5.43 20.63
C ALA A 163 0.94 4.83 21.99
N GLY A 164 1.89 4.29 22.75
CA GLY A 164 1.65 3.74 24.09
C GLY A 164 1.03 2.34 24.12
N LYS A 165 1.10 1.60 23.02
CA LYS A 165 0.59 0.23 22.95
C LYS A 165 1.65 -0.79 23.37
N ALA A 166 1.24 -1.91 23.95
CA ALA A 166 2.11 -3.05 24.20
C ALA A 166 2.29 -3.81 22.88
N VAL A 167 3.53 -3.85 22.38
CA VAL A 167 3.85 -4.38 21.05
C VAL A 167 4.70 -5.65 21.18
N THR A 168 4.28 -6.69 20.48
CA THR A 168 5.09 -7.88 20.22
C THR A 168 5.32 -7.98 18.72
N LEU A 169 6.59 -8.18 18.30
CA LEU A 169 6.96 -8.43 16.92
C LEU A 169 7.51 -9.85 16.82
N ILE A 170 6.91 -10.67 15.96
CA ILE A 170 7.32 -12.05 15.72
C ILE A 170 7.92 -12.19 14.31
N ASP A 171 9.04 -12.92 14.21
CA ASP A 171 9.68 -13.27 12.94
C ASP A 171 10.36 -14.64 13.03
N ASN A 172 10.36 -15.39 11.94
CA ASN A 172 11.02 -16.68 11.83
C ASN A 172 12.55 -16.56 11.70
N ALA A 173 13.04 -15.41 11.25
CA ALA A 173 14.46 -15.12 11.12
C ALA A 173 15.12 -14.91 12.49
N ALA A 174 16.46 -15.05 12.51
CA ALA A 174 17.26 -14.83 13.72
C ALA A 174 17.40 -13.34 14.09
N SER A 175 17.11 -12.45 13.16
CA SER A 175 17.14 -10.98 13.34
C SER A 175 16.05 -10.31 12.55
N ILE A 176 15.63 -9.13 12.98
CA ILE A 176 14.84 -8.25 12.13
C ILE A 176 15.68 -7.83 10.92
N LEU A 177 15.02 -7.47 9.82
CA LEU A 177 15.67 -7.05 8.57
C LEU A 177 16.70 -8.05 8.03
N ALA A 178 16.60 -9.34 8.37
CA ALA A 178 17.61 -10.35 8.07
C ALA A 178 17.97 -10.48 6.59
N SER A 179 17.01 -10.21 5.69
CA SER A 179 17.22 -10.25 4.23
C SER A 179 17.73 -8.94 3.64
N LEU A 180 17.79 -7.87 4.43
CA LEU A 180 18.04 -6.51 3.93
C LEU A 180 19.30 -5.87 4.53
N MET A 181 19.67 -6.25 5.75
CA MET A 181 20.71 -5.58 6.51
C MET A 181 21.70 -6.58 7.11
N PRO A 182 22.97 -6.22 7.21
CA PRO A 182 23.95 -7.03 7.93
C PRO A 182 23.64 -7.09 9.43
N PRO A 183 24.07 -8.17 10.13
CA PRO A 183 23.74 -8.40 11.54
C PRO A 183 24.09 -7.23 12.47
N GLU A 184 25.17 -6.51 12.19
CA GLU A 184 25.65 -5.37 12.99
C GLU A 184 24.66 -4.19 12.95
N VAL A 185 23.99 -4.00 11.81
CA VAL A 185 22.94 -2.96 11.66
C VAL A 185 21.65 -3.42 12.30
N SER A 186 21.24 -4.66 12.02
CA SER A 186 20.03 -5.25 12.58
C SER A 186 20.06 -5.29 14.11
N SER A 187 21.21 -5.63 14.71
CA SER A 187 21.36 -5.69 16.18
C SER A 187 21.15 -4.33 16.84
N ARG A 188 21.62 -3.24 16.22
CA ARG A 188 21.40 -1.88 16.74
C ARG A 188 19.93 -1.51 16.74
N LEU A 189 19.21 -1.84 15.67
CA LEU A 189 17.77 -1.57 15.59
C LEU A 189 16.99 -2.46 16.55
N GLN A 190 17.36 -3.75 16.71
CA GLN A 190 16.75 -4.63 17.70
C GLN A 190 16.91 -4.07 19.12
N HIS A 191 18.10 -3.62 19.47
CA HIS A 191 18.36 -3.00 20.77
C HIS A 191 17.44 -1.78 20.96
N ARG A 192 17.35 -0.92 19.97
CA ARG A 192 16.48 0.25 20.01
C ARG A 192 15.01 -0.09 20.19
N LEU A 193 14.49 -1.09 19.45
CA LEU A 193 13.12 -1.56 19.60
C LEU A 193 12.84 -2.11 21.01
N THR A 194 13.80 -2.88 21.55
CA THR A 194 13.71 -3.42 22.92
C THR A 194 13.73 -2.30 23.97
N GLU A 195 14.59 -1.30 23.83
CA GLU A 195 14.61 -0.10 24.72
C GLU A 195 13.28 0.66 24.67
N MET A 196 12.61 0.69 23.53
CA MET A 196 11.29 1.29 23.38
C MET A 196 10.17 0.46 24.02
N GLY A 197 10.44 -0.78 24.43
CA GLY A 197 9.46 -1.68 25.04
C GLY A 197 8.82 -2.66 24.05
N VAL A 198 9.34 -2.80 22.83
CA VAL A 198 8.87 -3.83 21.90
C VAL A 198 9.39 -5.20 22.32
N HIS A 199 8.50 -6.17 22.48
CA HIS A 199 8.85 -7.55 22.74
C HIS A 199 9.15 -8.27 21.41
N LEU A 200 10.41 -8.72 21.24
CA LEU A 200 10.86 -9.40 20.02
C LEU A 200 10.81 -10.92 20.22
N LEU A 201 10.04 -11.61 19.38
CA LEU A 201 9.98 -13.06 19.27
C LEU A 201 10.63 -13.48 17.95
N LEU A 202 11.96 -13.61 17.94
CA LEU A 202 12.73 -14.05 16.78
C LEU A 202 12.90 -15.57 16.79
N LYS A 203 13.27 -16.16 15.63
CA LYS A 203 13.34 -17.61 15.42
C LYS A 203 12.04 -18.32 15.80
N SER A 204 10.92 -17.65 15.63
CA SER A 204 9.60 -18.13 16.05
C SER A 204 8.67 -18.21 14.83
N GLN A 205 7.90 -19.30 14.77
CA GLN A 205 6.85 -19.50 13.77
C GLN A 205 5.48 -19.34 14.40
N LEU A 206 4.52 -18.90 13.60
CA LEU A 206 3.10 -18.89 13.95
C LEU A 206 2.50 -20.27 13.76
#